data_b7a905fc35044120ab63884346a934ae
#
_entry.id   b7a905fc35044120ab63884346a934ae
#
_cell.length_a   1.000
_cell.length_b   1.000
_cell.length_c   1.000
_cell.angle_alpha   90.00
_cell.angle_beta   90.00
_cell.angle_gamma   90.00
#
_symmetry.space_group_name_H-M   'P 1'
#
loop_
_entity.id
_entity.type
_entity.pdbx_description
1 polymer ?
#
loop_
_entity_poly.entity_id
_entity_poly.type
_entity_poly.pdbx_seq_one_letter_code
_entity_poly.pdbx_strand_id
1 'polypeptide(L)'
;YGRPTAGSNFDNKAVNKISRIMQSTNKVLMVRPVKFGYNEQTAENNSFQVKGDQELALKESINEFDQFVKLLQDNGVNVIVVQDTEIPHTPDSIFPNNWFSTHEEGDLVLYPMCAPNRRLERKEGVMDAIRANFKIANLIDLTSWEQKDKFWKVLEVWC
;
A
#
# COMPACT_ATOMS: atom_id res chain seq x y z
N TYR A 1 45.99 -52.83 -3.49
CA TYR A 1 44.60 -52.40 -3.22
C TYR A 1 44.59 -50.88 -3.21
N GLY A 2 44.27 -50.28 -4.39
CA GLY A 2 44.08 -48.86 -4.55
C GLY A 2 42.64 -48.49 -4.28
N ARG A 3 42.40 -47.51 -3.42
CA ARG A 3 41.10 -46.87 -3.27
C ARG A 3 40.93 -45.77 -4.31
N PRO A 4 39.82 -45.69 -5.04
CA PRO A 4 39.55 -44.54 -5.84
C PRO A 4 39.05 -43.41 -4.97
N THR A 5 39.70 -42.24 -5.04
CA THR A 5 39.19 -40.96 -4.50
C THR A 5 38.16 -40.39 -5.45
N ALA A 6 36.90 -40.52 -5.10
CA ALA A 6 35.83 -39.82 -5.78
C ALA A 6 35.83 -38.35 -5.35
N GLY A 7 36.40 -37.48 -6.15
CA GLY A 7 36.25 -36.04 -6.02
C GLY A 7 34.84 -35.66 -6.45
N SER A 8 33.96 -35.39 -5.52
CA SER A 8 32.67 -34.76 -5.82
C SER A 8 32.88 -33.27 -6.06
N ASN A 9 33.02 -32.90 -7.33
CA ASN A 9 32.81 -31.52 -7.75
C ASN A 9 31.32 -31.21 -7.60
N PHE A 10 30.92 -30.81 -6.39
CA PHE A 10 29.64 -30.14 -6.24
C PHE A 10 29.72 -28.79 -6.95
N ASP A 11 28.95 -28.70 -8.00
CA ASP A 11 28.86 -27.52 -8.86
C ASP A 11 28.40 -26.31 -8.04
N ASN A 12 29.33 -25.49 -7.56
CA ASN A 12 29.09 -24.25 -6.84
C ASN A 12 28.33 -23.18 -7.66
N LYS A 13 27.98 -23.49 -8.90
CA LYS A 13 27.14 -22.64 -9.76
C LYS A 13 25.65 -22.70 -9.44
N ALA A 14 25.19 -23.74 -8.76
CA ALA A 14 23.75 -23.88 -8.42
C ALA A 14 23.36 -23.10 -7.15
N VAL A 15 24.32 -22.78 -6.28
CA VAL A 15 24.04 -22.14 -4.99
C VAL A 15 23.89 -20.60 -5.12
N ASN A 16 24.37 -20.00 -6.21
CA ASN A 16 24.31 -18.54 -6.40
C ASN A 16 23.05 -18.03 -7.09
N LYS A 17 22.02 -18.85 -7.30
CA LYS A 17 20.73 -18.46 -7.86
C LYS A 17 19.58 -18.62 -6.87
N ILE A 18 19.86 -18.49 -5.59
CA ILE A 18 18.84 -18.02 -4.67
C ILE A 18 18.81 -16.51 -4.88
N SER A 19 18.04 -16.10 -5.90
CA SER A 19 17.62 -14.71 -5.97
C SER A 19 17.13 -14.36 -4.56
N ARG A 20 17.69 -13.32 -3.95
CA ARG A 20 17.14 -12.75 -2.73
C ARG A 20 15.66 -12.48 -3.04
N ILE A 21 14.81 -13.39 -2.61
CA ILE A 21 13.38 -13.11 -2.54
C ILE A 21 13.31 -11.99 -1.52
N MET A 22 13.27 -10.75 -2.02
CA MET A 22 13.09 -9.60 -1.16
C MET A 22 11.66 -9.70 -0.65
N GLN A 23 11.52 -10.08 0.60
CA GLN A 23 10.22 -10.28 1.26
C GLN A 23 9.47 -8.94 1.43
N SER A 24 10.16 -7.82 1.27
CA SER A 24 9.62 -6.48 1.35
C SER A 24 10.17 -5.60 0.24
N THR A 25 9.33 -4.70 -0.26
CA THR A 25 9.76 -3.67 -1.23
C THR A 25 10.52 -2.55 -0.54
N ASN A 26 11.47 -1.92 -1.27
CA ASN A 26 12.09 -0.67 -0.86
C ASN A 26 11.45 0.56 -1.52
N LYS A 27 10.29 0.38 -2.17
CA LYS A 27 9.58 1.44 -2.88
C LYS A 27 8.11 1.43 -2.46
N VAL A 28 7.63 2.54 -1.91
CA VAL A 28 6.26 2.66 -1.40
C VAL A 28 5.60 3.93 -1.91
N LEU A 29 4.29 3.90 -2.10
CA LEU A 29 3.48 5.06 -2.39
C LEU A 29 2.68 5.42 -1.13
N MET A 30 2.69 6.70 -0.79
CA MET A 30 1.98 7.26 0.34
C MET A 30 1.15 8.45 -0.11
N VAL A 31 -0.08 8.57 0.42
CA VAL A 31 -0.97 9.70 0.13
C VAL A 31 -0.93 10.66 1.31
N ARG A 32 -0.46 11.90 1.05
CA ARG A 32 -0.38 12.96 2.06
C ARG A 32 -1.76 13.58 2.25
N PRO A 33 -2.34 13.53 3.44
CA PRO A 33 -3.72 13.96 3.66
C PRO A 33 -3.89 15.48 3.52
N VAL A 34 -5.07 15.88 3.04
CA VAL A 34 -5.54 17.28 3.01
C VAL A 34 -6.62 17.53 4.05
N LYS A 35 -7.50 16.53 4.24
CA LYS A 35 -8.62 16.60 5.20
C LYS A 35 -8.74 15.28 5.96
N PHE A 36 -7.70 14.96 6.74
CA PHE A 36 -7.75 13.82 7.65
C PHE A 36 -8.71 14.11 8.80
N GLY A 37 -9.52 13.12 9.17
CA GLY A 37 -10.46 13.31 10.26
C GLY A 37 -11.32 12.09 10.52
N TYR A 38 -12.30 12.24 11.41
CA TYR A 38 -13.23 11.19 11.76
C TYR A 38 -14.10 10.80 10.55
N ASN A 39 -14.10 9.52 10.22
CA ASN A 39 -14.90 8.97 9.13
C ASN A 39 -16.15 8.27 9.67
N GLU A 40 -17.30 8.92 9.57
CA GLU A 40 -18.56 8.37 10.07
C GLU A 40 -18.95 7.05 9.41
N GLN A 41 -18.56 6.81 8.15
CA GLN A 41 -18.92 5.60 7.42
C GLN A 41 -18.08 4.37 7.83
N THR A 42 -16.93 4.58 8.46
CA THR A 42 -16.05 3.50 8.94
C THR A 42 -16.04 3.38 10.46
N ALA A 43 -16.56 4.38 11.16
CA ALA A 43 -16.49 4.47 12.62
C ALA A 43 -17.18 3.32 13.35
N GLU A 44 -18.26 2.77 12.80
CA GLU A 44 -18.96 1.62 13.41
C GLU A 44 -18.10 0.35 13.45
N ASN A 45 -17.16 0.24 12.51
CA ASN A 45 -16.28 -0.93 12.39
C ASN A 45 -14.84 -0.66 12.85
N ASN A 46 -14.53 0.59 13.23
CA ASN A 46 -13.20 1.02 13.62
C ASN A 46 -13.21 1.68 15.01
N SER A 47 -12.99 0.86 16.03
CA SER A 47 -12.96 1.30 17.44
C SER A 47 -11.80 2.24 17.80
N PHE A 48 -10.84 2.42 16.90
CA PHE A 48 -9.70 3.32 17.10
C PHE A 48 -10.00 4.77 16.71
N GLN A 49 -11.11 5.03 16.00
CA GLN A 49 -11.49 6.38 15.64
C GLN A 49 -12.20 7.08 16.81
N VAL A 50 -11.61 8.17 17.29
CA VAL A 50 -12.18 9.02 18.36
C VAL A 50 -12.57 10.37 17.78
N LYS A 51 -13.81 10.82 18.08
CA LYS A 51 -14.22 12.19 17.78
C LYS A 51 -13.41 13.16 18.64
N GLY A 52 -12.60 14.02 18.01
CA GLY A 52 -11.80 15.05 18.65
C GLY A 52 -11.79 16.35 17.85
N ASP A 53 -10.90 17.25 18.19
CA ASP A 53 -10.63 18.44 17.40
C ASP A 53 -10.03 18.06 16.05
N GLN A 54 -10.83 18.20 14.99
CA GLN A 54 -10.44 17.78 13.65
C GLN A 54 -9.32 18.63 13.04
N GLU A 55 -9.24 19.91 13.40
CA GLU A 55 -8.18 20.80 12.91
C GLU A 55 -6.84 20.42 13.54
N LEU A 56 -6.83 20.16 14.84
CA LEU A 56 -5.64 19.67 15.54
C LEU A 56 -5.22 18.31 15.02
N ALA A 57 -6.15 17.37 14.86
CA ALA A 57 -5.88 16.04 14.33
C ALA A 57 -5.31 16.07 12.92
N LEU A 58 -5.81 16.96 12.05
CA LEU A 58 -5.27 17.16 10.71
C LEU A 58 -3.83 17.68 10.77
N LYS A 59 -3.57 18.69 11.59
CA LYS A 59 -2.24 19.28 11.71
C LYS A 59 -1.21 18.26 12.23
N GLU A 60 -1.61 17.50 13.23
CA GLU A 60 -0.77 16.43 13.80
C GLU A 60 -0.53 15.31 12.78
N SER A 61 -1.56 14.85 12.09
CA SER A 61 -1.43 13.81 11.07
C SER A 61 -0.51 14.21 9.91
N ILE A 62 -0.57 15.48 9.47
CA ILE A 62 0.33 16.00 8.45
C ILE A 62 1.77 16.00 8.94
N ASN A 63 2.00 16.46 10.16
CA ASN A 63 3.34 16.51 10.75
C ASN A 63 3.94 15.11 10.94
N GLU A 64 3.16 14.18 11.47
CA GLU A 64 3.56 12.78 11.64
C GLU A 64 3.83 12.10 10.28
N PHE A 65 2.98 12.37 9.29
CA PHE A 65 3.17 11.88 7.93
C PHE A 65 4.51 12.36 7.35
N ASP A 66 4.77 13.65 7.41
CA ASP A 66 5.98 14.25 6.85
C ASP A 66 7.26 13.73 7.58
N GLN A 67 7.19 13.56 8.90
CA GLN A 67 8.27 12.95 9.68
C GLN A 67 8.49 11.48 9.31
N PHE A 68 7.41 10.73 9.13
CA PHE A 68 7.50 9.32 8.76
C PHE A 68 8.07 9.13 7.34
N VAL A 69 7.64 9.96 6.38
CA VAL A 69 8.23 9.98 5.04
C VAL A 69 9.74 10.23 5.12
N LYS A 70 10.15 11.23 5.90
CA LYS A 70 11.56 11.52 6.07
C LYS A 70 12.32 10.34 6.70
N LEU A 71 11.77 9.73 7.73
CA LEU A 71 12.37 8.57 8.39
C LEU A 71 12.58 7.41 7.40
N LEU A 72 11.58 7.12 6.57
CA LEU A 72 11.68 6.07 5.55
C LEU A 72 12.77 6.39 4.53
N GLN A 73 12.82 7.63 4.03
CA GLN A 73 13.82 8.07 3.06
C GLN A 73 15.25 8.04 3.64
N ASP A 74 15.43 8.48 4.87
CA ASP A 74 16.72 8.43 5.58
C ASP A 74 17.22 6.97 5.79
N ASN A 75 16.29 6.00 5.76
CA ASN A 75 16.58 4.56 5.84
C ASN A 75 16.59 3.85 4.47
N GLY A 76 16.68 4.58 3.37
CA GLY A 76 16.87 4.05 2.02
C GLY A 76 15.59 3.53 1.34
N VAL A 77 14.40 3.87 1.88
CA VAL A 77 13.12 3.58 1.22
C VAL A 77 12.81 4.67 0.20
N ASN A 78 12.50 4.29 -1.02
CA ASN A 78 12.03 5.21 -2.05
C ASN A 78 10.54 5.50 -1.83
N VAL A 79 10.23 6.65 -1.27
CA VAL A 79 8.86 7.06 -0.96
C VAL A 79 8.33 7.99 -2.04
N ILE A 80 7.24 7.56 -2.69
CA ILE A 80 6.47 8.37 -3.64
C ILE A 80 5.33 8.99 -2.86
N VAL A 81 5.36 10.32 -2.70
CA VAL A 81 4.30 11.04 -2.01
C VAL A 81 3.34 11.64 -3.03
N VAL A 82 2.05 11.30 -2.90
CA VAL A 82 0.96 11.91 -3.66
C VAL A 82 0.19 12.84 -2.74
N GLN A 83 0.06 14.10 -3.11
CA GLN A 83 -0.77 15.04 -2.35
C GLN A 83 -2.24 14.73 -2.61
N ASP A 84 -3.00 14.52 -1.55
CA ASP A 84 -4.45 14.36 -1.67
C ASP A 84 -5.14 15.65 -2.12
N THR A 85 -6.41 15.56 -2.51
CA THR A 85 -7.25 16.69 -2.93
C THR A 85 -8.40 16.88 -1.96
N GLU A 86 -8.87 18.12 -1.79
CA GLU A 86 -9.99 18.42 -0.91
C GLU A 86 -11.31 17.82 -1.40
N ILE A 87 -11.47 17.70 -2.73
CA ILE A 87 -12.67 17.20 -3.38
C ILE A 87 -12.29 16.07 -4.33
N PRO A 88 -12.98 14.93 -4.26
CA PRO A 88 -13.95 14.54 -3.21
C PRO A 88 -13.30 14.39 -1.84
N HIS A 89 -14.09 14.62 -0.76
CA HIS A 89 -13.60 14.42 0.62
C HIS A 89 -13.41 12.94 0.92
N THR A 90 -12.19 12.56 1.27
CA THR A 90 -11.77 11.19 1.55
C THR A 90 -10.94 11.17 2.84
N PRO A 91 -11.59 11.08 4.02
CA PRO A 91 -10.91 11.23 5.32
C PRO A 91 -9.85 10.15 5.59
N ASP A 92 -9.98 8.97 4.97
CA ASP A 92 -9.07 7.82 5.14
C ASP A 92 -8.08 7.67 3.97
N SER A 93 -7.89 8.69 3.13
CA SER A 93 -7.03 8.63 1.94
C SER A 93 -5.57 8.30 2.24
N ILE A 94 -5.14 8.50 3.49
CA ILE A 94 -3.80 8.13 3.98
C ILE A 94 -3.53 6.62 3.94
N PHE A 95 -4.58 5.78 3.79
CA PHE A 95 -4.50 4.32 3.77
C PHE A 95 -4.76 3.72 2.38
N PRO A 96 -3.96 4.05 1.35
CA PRO A 96 -4.19 3.56 -0.01
C PRO A 96 -4.03 2.03 -0.13
N ASN A 97 -3.29 1.41 0.79
CA ASN A 97 -3.12 -0.03 0.90
C ASN A 97 -4.44 -0.81 1.08
N ASN A 98 -5.53 -0.15 1.49
CA ASN A 98 -6.82 -0.81 1.64
C ASN A 98 -7.53 -1.05 0.30
N TRP A 99 -7.21 -0.28 -0.75
CA TRP A 99 -7.92 -0.38 -2.00
C TRP A 99 -7.05 -0.77 -3.21
N PHE A 100 -5.70 -0.82 -3.07
CA PHE A 100 -4.86 -1.41 -4.10
C PHE A 100 -3.62 -2.11 -3.52
N SER A 101 -3.06 -3.01 -4.33
CA SER A 101 -1.72 -3.56 -4.14
C SER A 101 -1.00 -3.70 -5.47
N THR A 102 0.33 -3.65 -5.43
CA THR A 102 1.20 -3.95 -6.57
C THR A 102 2.03 -5.20 -6.27
N HIS A 103 2.25 -6.03 -7.28
CA HIS A 103 2.96 -7.29 -7.16
C HIS A 103 4.21 -7.32 -8.04
N GLU A 104 5.16 -8.18 -7.72
CA GLU A 104 6.46 -8.27 -8.41
C GLU A 104 6.32 -8.57 -9.90
N GLU A 105 5.34 -9.39 -10.27
CA GLU A 105 5.02 -9.74 -11.65
C GLU A 105 4.48 -8.55 -12.46
N GLY A 106 4.13 -7.46 -11.80
CA GLY A 106 3.56 -6.26 -12.39
C GLY A 106 2.05 -6.22 -12.37
N ASP A 107 1.41 -7.01 -11.53
CA ASP A 107 -0.04 -6.93 -11.33
C ASP A 107 -0.37 -5.75 -10.40
N LEU A 108 -1.32 -4.92 -10.85
CA LEU A 108 -2.01 -3.93 -10.03
C LEU A 108 -3.40 -4.47 -9.73
N VAL A 109 -3.69 -4.71 -8.46
CA VAL A 109 -5.00 -5.18 -8.01
C VAL A 109 -5.76 -4.02 -7.37
N LEU A 110 -7.00 -3.78 -7.79
CA LEU A 110 -7.94 -2.85 -7.16
C LEU A 110 -8.99 -3.63 -6.38
N TYR A 111 -9.13 -3.31 -5.12
CA TYR A 111 -10.04 -4.00 -4.19
C TYR A 111 -11.35 -3.25 -4.00
N PRO A 112 -12.47 -3.97 -3.79
CA PRO A 112 -13.75 -3.36 -3.47
C PRO A 112 -13.77 -2.78 -2.06
N MET A 113 -14.26 -1.54 -1.93
CA MET A 113 -14.37 -0.83 -0.66
C MET A 113 -15.81 -0.81 -0.15
N CYS A 114 -16.01 -1.18 1.11
CA CYS A 114 -17.32 -1.21 1.76
C CYS A 114 -17.88 0.21 1.89
N ALA A 115 -17.14 1.11 2.53
CA ALA A 115 -17.56 2.48 2.73
C ALA A 115 -17.58 3.28 1.40
N PRO A 116 -18.73 3.86 0.99
CA PRO A 116 -18.84 4.60 -0.27
C PRO A 116 -17.85 5.76 -0.42
N ASN A 117 -17.55 6.50 0.64
CA ASN A 117 -16.59 7.59 0.59
C ASN A 117 -15.15 7.10 0.33
N ARG A 118 -14.81 5.88 0.74
CA ARG A 118 -13.51 5.29 0.47
C ARG A 118 -13.34 4.85 -1.00
N ARG A 119 -14.42 4.56 -1.70
CA ARG A 119 -14.39 4.27 -3.15
C ARG A 119 -13.88 5.48 -3.94
N LEU A 120 -14.07 6.69 -3.41
CA LEU A 120 -13.62 7.95 -3.99
C LEU A 120 -12.12 8.21 -3.81
N GLU A 121 -11.42 7.39 -3.03
CA GLU A 121 -9.96 7.47 -2.84
C GLU A 121 -9.17 7.09 -4.10
N ARG A 122 -9.79 6.37 -5.03
CA ARG A 122 -9.22 6.01 -6.34
C ARG A 122 -9.15 7.21 -7.30
N LYS A 123 -8.56 8.30 -6.83
CA LYS A 123 -8.38 9.55 -7.57
C LYS A 123 -7.38 9.37 -8.70
N GLU A 124 -7.61 10.06 -9.82
CA GLU A 124 -6.76 9.93 -11.00
C GLU A 124 -5.29 10.25 -10.70
N GLY A 125 -5.01 11.28 -9.91
CA GLY A 125 -3.64 11.63 -9.52
C GLY A 125 -2.92 10.51 -8.76
N VAL A 126 -3.63 9.70 -7.95
CA VAL A 126 -3.05 8.54 -7.29
C VAL A 126 -2.79 7.43 -8.31
N MET A 127 -3.76 7.17 -9.19
CA MET A 127 -3.62 6.16 -10.24
C MET A 127 -2.49 6.49 -11.22
N ASP A 128 -2.31 7.75 -11.57
CA ASP A 128 -1.22 8.21 -12.42
C ASP A 128 0.13 8.08 -11.72
N ALA A 129 0.21 8.39 -10.44
CA ALA A 129 1.42 8.17 -9.66
C ALA A 129 1.80 6.68 -9.60
N ILE A 130 0.82 5.78 -9.46
CA ILE A 130 1.05 4.33 -9.52
C ILE A 130 1.63 3.95 -10.88
N ARG A 131 0.98 4.34 -11.98
CA ARG A 131 1.42 4.01 -13.35
C ARG A 131 2.80 4.56 -13.68
N ALA A 132 3.10 5.77 -13.21
CA ALA A 132 4.38 6.42 -13.47
C ALA A 132 5.55 5.81 -12.69
N ASN A 133 5.29 5.22 -11.52
CA ASN A 133 6.35 4.82 -10.60
C ASN A 133 6.49 3.32 -10.44
N PHE A 134 5.48 2.53 -10.79
CA PHE A 134 5.52 1.07 -10.69
C PHE A 134 5.39 0.45 -12.09
N LYS A 135 6.06 -0.69 -12.28
CA LYS A 135 5.91 -1.47 -13.51
C LYS A 135 4.58 -2.21 -13.47
N ILE A 136 3.59 -1.70 -14.20
CA ILE A 136 2.27 -2.33 -14.30
C ILE A 136 2.16 -3.05 -15.63
N ALA A 137 2.01 -4.37 -15.57
CA ALA A 137 1.79 -5.24 -16.74
C ALA A 137 0.30 -5.58 -16.89
N ASN A 138 -0.39 -5.81 -15.77
CA ASN A 138 -1.80 -6.18 -15.77
C ASN A 138 -2.57 -5.35 -14.74
N LEU A 139 -3.85 -5.10 -15.02
CA LEU A 139 -4.80 -4.53 -14.08
C LEU A 139 -5.86 -5.58 -13.73
N ILE A 140 -5.95 -5.93 -12.46
CA ILE A 140 -6.98 -6.81 -11.91
C ILE A 140 -7.97 -5.95 -11.13
N ASP A 141 -9.05 -5.58 -11.78
CA ASP A 141 -10.08 -4.71 -11.20
C ASP A 141 -11.21 -5.54 -10.58
N LEU A 142 -11.26 -5.52 -9.25
CA LEU A 142 -12.26 -6.23 -8.46
C LEU A 142 -13.37 -5.29 -7.95
N THR A 143 -13.34 -4.01 -8.31
CA THR A 143 -14.27 -3.00 -7.79
C THR A 143 -15.73 -3.25 -8.19
N SER A 144 -15.98 -4.02 -9.26
CA SER A 144 -17.34 -4.43 -9.65
C SER A 144 -18.09 -5.22 -8.56
N TRP A 145 -17.36 -5.83 -7.62
CA TRP A 145 -17.96 -6.54 -6.49
C TRP A 145 -18.63 -5.59 -5.48
N GLU A 146 -18.31 -4.30 -5.50
CA GLU A 146 -18.99 -3.26 -4.71
C GLU A 146 -20.49 -3.18 -5.01
N GLN A 147 -20.89 -3.45 -6.27
CA GLN A 147 -22.30 -3.48 -6.69
C GLN A 147 -23.06 -4.70 -6.17
N LYS A 148 -22.33 -5.72 -5.69
CA LYS A 148 -22.88 -6.98 -5.17
C LYS A 148 -22.78 -7.06 -3.65
N ASP A 149 -22.39 -5.98 -2.98
CA ASP A 149 -22.12 -5.91 -1.54
C ASP A 149 -21.15 -7.01 -1.07
N LYS A 150 -20.16 -7.35 -1.93
CA LYS A 150 -19.13 -8.34 -1.63
C LYS A 150 -17.81 -7.64 -1.45
N PHE A 151 -17.31 -7.68 -0.24
CA PHE A 151 -16.04 -7.07 0.17
C PHE A 151 -15.13 -8.16 0.73
N TRP A 152 -13.85 -8.09 0.39
CA TRP A 152 -12.87 -8.98 0.98
C TRP A 152 -12.22 -8.30 2.18
N LYS A 153 -12.34 -8.97 3.33
CA LYS A 153 -11.66 -8.55 4.57
C LYS A 153 -10.15 -8.87 4.56
N VAL A 154 -9.51 -8.86 3.39
CA VAL A 154 -8.09 -9.24 3.30
C VAL A 154 -7.17 -8.28 4.06
N LEU A 155 -7.64 -7.05 4.31
CA LEU A 155 -6.85 -6.01 4.97
C LEU A 155 -7.49 -5.43 6.24
N GLU A 156 -8.68 -5.92 6.64
CA GLU A 156 -9.29 -5.52 7.92
C GLU A 156 -8.59 -6.13 9.16
N VAL A 157 -7.54 -6.92 8.97
CA VAL A 157 -6.75 -7.48 10.08
C VAL A 157 -5.92 -6.39 10.79
N TRP A 158 -5.87 -5.17 10.22
CA TRP A 158 -5.09 -4.04 10.76
C TRP A 158 -5.91 -2.74 10.84
N CYS A 159 -7.24 -2.85 10.85
CA CYS A 159 -8.10 -1.71 11.19
C CYS A 159 -8.65 -1.87 12.59
#